data_9c4ecbd9499254cea03557ac8c6a3319
#
_entry.id   9c4ecbd9499254cea03557ac8c6a3319
#
_cell.length_a   1.000
_cell.length_b   1.000
_cell.length_c   1.000
_cell.angle_alpha   90.00
_cell.angle_beta   90.00
_cell.angle_gamma   90.00
#
_symmetry.space_group_name_H-M   'P 1'
#
loop_
_entity.id
_entity.type
_entity.pdbx_description
1 polymer ?
#
loop_
_entity_poly.entity_id
_entity_poly.type
_entity_poly.pdbx_seq_one_letter_code
_entity_poly.pdbx_strand_id
1 'polypeptide(L)'
;MAILGCFSSCHGYQCSIKFSEFRAKNSGMRSYAMKCEERGGLDLDEEKGRKKKLRILIAGGGVGGLVLALAAKHRGFDVKVFEKDLSAVRGEGRHRGPIQLSSSALAVLEAIDKDVAWQIGETGCITGNRISGLADGISGEWFTKFDLLTPAVRTGLPVTQVICRMALQDILVNAVGHGMLSNKSKVVDFVEDSNKVTVILEDGRQFEGDVLVGADGIWSKVRSKLFGAQEAKYSNFTCYSGLTNFIPPYIDTIGYRTFLGLNQYFVASDVGKGKMQWYAFHKSPMNADPPREKKERLLELFGSWCTEVITLISETPEHMILQKEIYDRDMIYSWGDGRVTLLGDAAHPMQPNLGQGGCMAIEDCFQLIHELDEVAKSVSDVSDVCLSNEIISALKRYEKKRMFRVSTIHTVSRMASKMISSYQPYMDFGSGPLSYLSTLRIPHPAIHAIRVLLQILMTHFMTWTIAGHGLW
;
A
#
# COMPACT_ATOMS: atom_id res chain seq x y z
N MET A 1 -13.77 -47.00 -29.60
CA MET A 1 -13.06 -47.80 -28.61
C MET A 1 -12.71 -46.86 -27.48
N ALA A 2 -13.58 -46.66 -26.56
CA ALA A 2 -13.75 -47.24 -25.24
C ALA A 2 -12.44 -47.20 -24.44
N ILE A 3 -12.37 -46.35 -23.41
CA ILE A 3 -12.46 -46.81 -22.04
C ILE A 3 -12.88 -45.63 -21.13
N LEU A 4 -14.00 -45.86 -20.47
CA LEU A 4 -14.52 -45.20 -19.29
C LEU A 4 -13.68 -45.56 -18.03
N GLY A 5 -13.67 -44.62 -17.05
CA GLY A 5 -13.75 -45.01 -15.66
C GLY A 5 -12.62 -44.48 -14.78
N CYS A 6 -12.86 -43.52 -13.93
CA CYS A 6 -13.23 -43.70 -12.55
C CYS A 6 -13.25 -42.34 -11.83
N PHE A 7 -14.39 -41.94 -11.35
CA PHE A 7 -14.55 -40.98 -10.27
C PHE A 7 -14.03 -41.61 -8.98
N SER A 8 -13.12 -40.95 -8.31
CA SER A 8 -12.91 -41.15 -6.88
C SER A 8 -12.57 -39.82 -6.23
N SER A 9 -13.40 -39.48 -5.30
CA SER A 9 -13.28 -38.35 -4.35
C SER A 9 -11.93 -38.35 -3.65
N CYS A 10 -11.23 -37.25 -3.68
CA CYS A 10 -10.16 -36.97 -2.72
C CYS A 10 -10.44 -35.66 -2.03
N HIS A 11 -10.76 -35.81 -0.76
CA HIS A 11 -10.74 -34.77 0.27
C HIS A 11 -9.34 -34.19 0.42
N GLY A 12 -9.29 -32.85 0.59
CA GLY A 12 -8.34 -32.13 1.43
C GLY A 12 -6.87 -32.34 1.10
N TYR A 13 -6.34 -31.56 0.17
CA TYR A 13 -4.91 -31.25 0.16
C TYR A 13 -4.70 -29.77 0.45
N GLN A 14 -4.41 -29.47 1.72
CA GLN A 14 -3.64 -28.31 2.10
C GLN A 14 -2.25 -28.46 1.48
N CYS A 15 -1.98 -27.75 0.40
CA CYS A 15 -0.64 -27.67 -0.17
C CYS A 15 0.17 -26.70 0.70
N SER A 16 0.71 -27.17 1.81
CA SER A 16 1.77 -26.50 2.54
C SER A 16 3.07 -26.74 1.78
N ILE A 17 3.38 -25.84 0.83
CA ILE A 17 4.69 -25.80 0.21
C ILE A 17 5.68 -25.34 1.30
N LYS A 18 6.46 -26.30 1.82
CA LYS A 18 7.61 -25.99 2.67
C LYS A 18 8.63 -25.22 1.85
N PHE A 19 8.77 -23.96 2.14
CA PHE A 19 9.72 -23.03 1.51
C PHE A 19 11.20 -23.40 1.68
N SER A 20 11.54 -24.47 2.38
CA SER A 20 12.91 -24.89 2.67
C SER A 20 13.66 -25.63 1.56
N GLU A 21 12.97 -26.15 0.54
CA GLU A 21 13.62 -26.99 -0.49
C GLU A 21 13.97 -26.30 -1.82
N PHE A 22 13.57 -25.04 -2.03
CA PHE A 22 13.86 -24.32 -3.28
C PHE A 22 15.14 -23.45 -3.25
N ARG A 23 15.95 -23.56 -2.19
CA ARG A 23 17.15 -22.70 -1.98
C ARG A 23 18.45 -23.18 -2.63
N ALA A 24 18.44 -24.26 -3.36
CA ALA A 24 19.68 -24.79 -3.96
C ALA A 24 19.53 -24.99 -5.46
N LYS A 25 19.77 -23.96 -6.26
CA LYS A 25 20.40 -23.96 -7.59
C LYS A 25 20.04 -22.69 -8.37
N ASN A 26 20.78 -21.62 -8.11
CA ASN A 26 21.28 -20.72 -9.15
C ASN A 26 22.27 -19.72 -8.53
N SER A 27 23.51 -19.94 -8.85
CA SER A 27 24.65 -19.09 -8.51
C SER A 27 24.52 -17.74 -9.22
N GLY A 28 24.54 -16.65 -8.46
CA GLY A 28 24.71 -15.32 -9.02
C GLY A 28 24.05 -14.17 -8.27
N MET A 29 23.15 -14.40 -7.35
CA MET A 29 22.59 -13.37 -6.49
C MET A 29 23.28 -13.39 -5.13
N ARG A 30 23.99 -12.32 -4.78
CA ARG A 30 24.42 -12.09 -3.40
C ARG A 30 23.17 -12.04 -2.53
N SER A 31 22.94 -13.11 -1.77
CA SER A 31 21.91 -13.15 -0.76
C SER A 31 22.32 -12.18 0.36
N TYR A 32 21.66 -11.05 0.47
CA TYR A 32 21.68 -10.26 1.68
C TYR A 32 20.78 -10.94 2.72
N ALA A 33 21.22 -12.15 3.16
CA ALA A 33 20.66 -12.76 4.35
C ALA A 33 21.19 -11.95 5.53
N MET A 34 20.29 -11.25 6.22
CA MET A 34 20.61 -10.72 7.55
C MET A 34 20.84 -11.90 8.49
N LYS A 35 22.10 -12.16 8.85
CA LYS A 35 22.44 -13.10 9.93
C LYS A 35 21.98 -12.47 11.24
N CYS A 36 20.91 -12.98 11.82
CA CYS A 36 20.67 -12.89 13.26
C CYS A 36 21.58 -13.92 13.90
N GLU A 37 22.68 -13.51 14.53
CA GLU A 37 23.43 -14.35 15.48
C GLU A 37 22.64 -14.36 16.80
N GLU A 38 22.14 -15.53 17.17
CA GLU A 38 21.73 -15.82 18.53
C GLU A 38 22.98 -15.78 19.42
N ARG A 39 23.13 -14.76 20.24
CA ARG A 39 24.07 -14.79 21.35
C ARG A 39 23.35 -15.32 22.58
N GLY A 40 23.71 -16.56 22.93
CA GLY A 40 23.43 -17.15 24.23
C GLY A 40 24.05 -16.31 25.34
N GLY A 41 23.31 -16.25 26.47
CA GLY A 41 23.65 -15.45 27.63
C GLY A 41 24.98 -15.88 28.27
N LEU A 42 25.70 -14.88 28.74
CA LEU A 42 26.57 -14.93 29.92
C LEU A 42 26.54 -13.55 30.56
N ASP A 43 26.12 -13.55 31.81
CA ASP A 43 26.24 -12.44 32.75
C ASP A 43 27.70 -12.08 33.00
N LEU A 44 27.85 -10.83 33.42
CA LEU A 44 28.93 -10.18 34.17
C LEU A 44 29.79 -9.22 33.34
N ASP A 45 29.77 -8.05 33.91
CA ASP A 45 30.70 -6.92 33.97
C ASP A 45 30.34 -5.65 33.19
N GLU A 46 29.74 -4.76 34.00
CA GLU A 46 30.13 -3.38 34.26
C GLU A 46 30.29 -2.41 33.10
N GLU A 47 29.47 -1.35 33.17
CA GLU A 47 29.72 0.06 32.80
C GLU A 47 30.95 0.35 31.90
N LYS A 48 31.01 -0.22 30.72
CA LYS A 48 31.87 0.29 29.64
C LYS A 48 31.03 0.51 28.38
N GLY A 49 30.64 1.77 28.15
CA GLY A 49 30.21 2.21 26.83
C GLY A 49 28.84 1.68 26.39
N ARG A 50 27.76 2.05 27.09
CA ARG A 50 26.41 1.91 26.54
C ARG A 50 26.35 2.70 25.22
N LYS A 51 26.50 2.00 24.08
CA LYS A 51 26.35 2.64 22.76
C LYS A 51 25.08 3.49 22.79
N LYS A 52 25.20 4.78 22.53
CA LYS A 52 24.08 5.72 22.47
C LYS A 52 23.12 5.23 21.37
N LYS A 53 21.95 4.74 21.77
CA LYS A 53 20.92 4.31 20.80
C LYS A 53 20.36 5.53 20.11
N LEU A 54 20.29 5.51 18.76
CA LEU A 54 19.58 6.57 18.03
C LEU A 54 18.12 6.61 18.47
N ARG A 55 17.64 7.81 18.76
CA ARG A 55 16.24 8.09 19.15
C ARG A 55 15.47 8.55 17.90
N ILE A 56 14.52 7.74 17.46
CA ILE A 56 13.72 8.01 16.26
C ILE A 56 12.31 8.41 16.69
N LEU A 57 11.92 9.64 16.36
CA LEU A 57 10.58 10.17 16.57
C LEU A 57 9.78 10.00 15.28
N ILE A 58 8.60 9.41 15.36
CA ILE A 58 7.74 9.14 14.19
C ILE A 58 6.42 9.87 14.37
N ALA A 59 6.13 10.83 13.52
CA ALA A 59 4.85 11.52 13.47
C ALA A 59 3.88 10.76 12.57
N GLY A 60 2.88 10.10 13.15
CA GLY A 60 1.86 9.31 12.47
C GLY A 60 1.97 7.80 12.68
N GLY A 61 0.91 7.19 13.18
CA GLY A 61 0.75 5.74 13.43
C GLY A 61 0.02 5.00 12.32
N GLY A 62 0.13 5.47 11.06
CA GLY A 62 -0.35 4.74 9.88
C GLY A 62 0.51 3.52 9.54
N VAL A 63 0.19 2.83 8.42
CA VAL A 63 0.94 1.62 8.00
C VAL A 63 2.45 1.91 7.91
N GLY A 64 2.86 3.00 7.24
CA GLY A 64 4.28 3.33 7.13
C GLY A 64 4.93 3.61 8.48
N GLY A 65 4.31 4.44 9.33
CA GLY A 65 4.86 4.76 10.66
C GLY A 65 4.98 3.53 11.58
N LEU A 66 3.99 2.62 11.55
CA LEU A 66 4.04 1.38 12.33
C LEU A 66 5.10 0.40 11.82
N VAL A 67 5.22 0.23 10.49
CA VAL A 67 6.26 -0.63 9.90
C VAL A 67 7.65 -0.08 10.18
N LEU A 68 7.84 1.25 10.09
CA LEU A 68 9.11 1.88 10.46
C LEU A 68 9.43 1.68 11.95
N ALA A 69 8.44 1.84 12.83
CA ALA A 69 8.62 1.63 14.26
C ALA A 69 9.03 0.18 14.57
N LEU A 70 8.39 -0.79 13.92
CA LEU A 70 8.73 -2.20 14.05
C LEU A 70 10.16 -2.48 13.56
N ALA A 71 10.52 -1.98 12.39
CA ALA A 71 11.87 -2.13 11.83
C ALA A 71 12.94 -1.52 12.73
N ALA A 72 12.70 -0.32 13.26
CA ALA A 72 13.61 0.37 14.15
C ALA A 72 13.74 -0.35 15.52
N LYS A 73 12.63 -0.88 16.05
CA LYS A 73 12.63 -1.72 17.26
C LYS A 73 13.57 -2.93 17.11
N HIS A 74 13.46 -3.66 16.00
CA HIS A 74 14.30 -4.83 15.72
C HIS A 74 15.78 -4.49 15.52
N ARG A 75 16.11 -3.25 15.19
CA ARG A 75 17.48 -2.73 15.14
C ARG A 75 17.97 -2.17 16.47
N GLY A 76 17.14 -2.23 17.52
CA GLY A 76 17.50 -1.78 18.88
C GLY A 76 17.49 -0.27 19.05
N PHE A 77 16.91 0.50 18.14
CA PHE A 77 16.75 1.95 18.28
C PHE A 77 15.74 2.30 19.37
N ASP A 78 15.85 3.50 19.93
CA ASP A 78 14.85 4.07 20.81
C ASP A 78 13.77 4.76 19.93
N VAL A 79 12.54 4.26 20.00
CA VAL A 79 11.48 4.68 19.07
C VAL A 79 10.28 5.21 19.81
N LYS A 80 9.74 6.32 19.34
CA LYS A 80 8.46 6.84 19.79
C LYS A 80 7.58 7.26 18.62
N VAL A 81 6.37 6.70 18.58
CA VAL A 81 5.35 7.01 17.56
C VAL A 81 4.28 7.90 18.19
N PHE A 82 3.97 9.00 17.53
CA PHE A 82 2.91 9.93 17.94
C PHE A 82 1.73 9.80 16.98
N GLU A 83 0.58 9.37 17.47
CA GLU A 83 -0.64 9.25 16.67
C GLU A 83 -1.77 10.09 17.29
N LYS A 84 -2.44 10.87 16.45
CA LYS A 84 -3.53 11.75 16.88
C LYS A 84 -4.77 10.98 17.31
N ASP A 85 -5.04 9.87 16.63
CA ASP A 85 -6.23 9.04 16.85
C ASP A 85 -5.96 7.58 16.45
N LEU A 86 -5.54 6.77 17.40
CA LEU A 86 -5.25 5.37 17.19
C LEU A 86 -6.52 4.57 16.86
N SER A 87 -7.68 4.96 17.37
CA SER A 87 -8.95 4.30 17.03
C SER A 87 -9.32 4.53 15.57
N ALA A 88 -9.09 5.73 15.03
CA ALA A 88 -9.26 6.01 13.62
C ALA A 88 -8.25 5.26 12.73
N VAL A 89 -7.03 5.06 13.22
CA VAL A 89 -6.01 4.26 12.53
C VAL A 89 -6.42 2.80 12.51
N ARG A 90 -6.87 2.23 13.62
CA ARG A 90 -7.36 0.85 13.73
C ARG A 90 -8.71 0.63 13.05
N GLY A 91 -9.42 1.72 12.70
CA GLY A 91 -10.72 1.64 12.02
C GLY A 91 -11.88 1.27 12.93
N GLU A 92 -11.75 1.51 14.24
CA GLU A 92 -12.85 1.28 15.21
C GLU A 92 -14.11 2.04 14.80
N GLY A 93 -15.24 1.31 14.69
CA GLY A 93 -16.53 1.85 14.24
C GLY A 93 -16.63 2.19 12.75
N ARG A 94 -15.55 2.02 11.94
CA ARG A 94 -15.56 2.29 10.50
C ARG A 94 -14.61 1.31 9.82
N HIS A 95 -15.12 0.52 8.87
CA HIS A 95 -14.23 -0.27 8.05
C HIS A 95 -13.44 0.66 7.12
N ARG A 96 -12.17 0.33 6.87
CA ARG A 96 -11.35 0.97 5.84
C ARG A 96 -11.15 -0.04 4.72
N GLY A 97 -11.10 0.44 3.48
CA GLY A 97 -10.94 -0.40 2.30
C GLY A 97 -9.79 -1.42 2.40
N PRO A 98 -9.74 -2.42 1.50
CA PRO A 98 -8.66 -3.40 1.46
C PRO A 98 -7.34 -2.70 1.20
N ILE A 99 -6.25 -3.36 1.57
CA ILE A 99 -4.91 -3.00 1.11
C ILE A 99 -4.32 -4.21 0.38
N GLN A 100 -3.88 -3.97 -0.84
CA GLN A 100 -3.09 -4.93 -1.59
C GLN A 100 -1.63 -4.79 -1.15
N LEU A 101 -1.02 -5.89 -0.78
CA LEU A 101 0.39 -6.00 -0.48
C LEU A 101 1.08 -6.72 -1.63
N SER A 102 1.85 -5.97 -2.41
CA SER A 102 2.65 -6.52 -3.51
C SER A 102 3.78 -7.41 -2.99
N SER A 103 4.30 -8.26 -3.85
CA SER A 103 5.37 -9.20 -3.50
C SER A 103 6.59 -8.51 -2.88
N SER A 104 6.99 -7.34 -3.38
CA SER A 104 8.09 -6.55 -2.82
C SER A 104 7.80 -6.05 -1.41
N ALA A 105 6.58 -5.54 -1.16
CA ALA A 105 6.18 -5.08 0.16
C ALA A 105 6.08 -6.23 1.18
N LEU A 106 5.56 -7.39 0.77
CA LEU A 106 5.53 -8.59 1.60
C LEU A 106 6.94 -9.09 1.94
N ALA A 107 7.85 -9.09 0.99
CA ALA A 107 9.25 -9.46 1.22
C ALA A 107 9.93 -8.50 2.21
N VAL A 108 9.63 -7.21 2.17
CA VAL A 108 10.10 -6.24 3.17
C VAL A 108 9.55 -6.57 4.55
N LEU A 109 8.24 -6.84 4.67
CA LEU A 109 7.64 -7.21 5.95
C LEU A 109 8.25 -8.50 6.52
N GLU A 110 8.48 -9.51 5.68
CA GLU A 110 9.16 -10.75 6.07
C GLU A 110 10.62 -10.52 6.51
N ALA A 111 11.33 -9.60 5.83
CA ALA A 111 12.69 -9.23 6.20
C ALA A 111 12.77 -8.44 7.52
N ILE A 112 11.72 -7.70 7.87
CA ILE A 112 11.63 -6.95 9.13
C ILE A 112 11.22 -7.90 10.27
N ASP A 113 10.13 -8.66 10.09
CA ASP A 113 9.56 -9.51 11.14
C ASP A 113 8.78 -10.68 10.51
N LYS A 114 9.29 -11.90 10.69
CA LYS A 114 8.70 -13.12 10.14
C LYS A 114 7.36 -13.48 10.76
N ASP A 115 7.17 -13.18 12.04
CA ASP A 115 5.92 -13.49 12.74
C ASP A 115 4.80 -12.56 12.28
N VAL A 116 5.12 -11.28 12.04
CA VAL A 116 4.19 -10.32 11.43
C VAL A 116 3.85 -10.73 10.01
N ALA A 117 4.82 -11.13 9.20
CA ALA A 117 4.58 -11.62 7.84
C ALA A 117 3.70 -12.87 7.83
N TRP A 118 3.94 -13.80 8.76
CA TRP A 118 3.12 -14.99 8.93
C TRP A 118 1.68 -14.65 9.32
N GLN A 119 1.47 -13.77 10.32
CA GLN A 119 0.14 -13.32 10.73
C GLN A 119 -0.62 -12.62 9.60
N ILE A 120 0.07 -11.83 8.77
CA ILE A 120 -0.49 -11.21 7.56
C ILE A 120 -0.94 -12.30 6.59
N GLY A 121 -0.12 -13.35 6.38
CA GLY A 121 -0.43 -14.49 5.52
C GLY A 121 -1.69 -15.24 5.96
N GLU A 122 -1.82 -15.52 7.26
CA GLU A 122 -2.98 -16.23 7.83
C GLU A 122 -4.26 -15.38 7.85
N THR A 123 -4.12 -14.06 7.92
CA THR A 123 -5.28 -13.17 8.04
C THR A 123 -5.77 -12.65 6.69
N GLY A 124 -4.86 -12.46 5.74
CA GLY A 124 -5.14 -11.97 4.40
C GLY A 124 -5.59 -13.09 3.46
N CYS A 125 -5.70 -12.72 2.19
CA CYS A 125 -6.03 -13.62 1.10
C CYS A 125 -4.97 -13.55 0.02
N ILE A 126 -4.40 -14.68 -0.38
CA ILE A 126 -3.50 -14.78 -1.54
C ILE A 126 -4.34 -14.57 -2.80
N THR A 127 -4.10 -13.48 -3.49
CA THR A 127 -4.82 -13.12 -4.72
C THR A 127 -3.93 -13.13 -5.96
N GLY A 128 -2.60 -13.09 -5.75
CA GLY A 128 -1.64 -13.06 -6.84
C GLY A 128 -1.53 -14.35 -7.65
N ASN A 129 -2.02 -15.47 -7.13
CA ASN A 129 -2.12 -16.76 -7.83
C ASN A 129 -3.46 -16.95 -8.56
N ARG A 130 -4.35 -15.97 -8.52
CA ARG A 130 -5.67 -15.98 -9.15
C ARG A 130 -5.70 -15.03 -10.34
N ILE A 131 -6.74 -15.11 -11.16
CA ILE A 131 -6.94 -14.22 -12.30
C ILE A 131 -7.16 -12.80 -11.78
N SER A 132 -6.29 -11.89 -12.16
CA SER A 132 -6.38 -10.45 -11.87
C SER A 132 -6.37 -9.65 -13.16
N GLY A 133 -7.05 -8.51 -13.21
CA GLY A 133 -7.05 -7.68 -14.42
C GLY A 133 -8.15 -6.65 -14.50
N LEU A 134 -8.32 -6.15 -15.70
CA LEU A 134 -9.35 -5.16 -16.06
C LEU A 134 -10.48 -5.84 -16.82
N ALA A 135 -11.71 -5.45 -16.54
CA ALA A 135 -12.92 -5.90 -17.22
C ALA A 135 -13.76 -4.70 -17.66
N ASP A 136 -14.60 -4.88 -18.64
CA ASP A 136 -15.61 -3.90 -19.01
C ASP A 136 -16.74 -3.88 -17.96
N GLY A 137 -17.12 -2.70 -17.50
CA GLY A 137 -18.10 -2.55 -16.42
C GLY A 137 -19.50 -2.97 -16.82
N ILE A 138 -19.85 -2.82 -18.08
CA ILE A 138 -21.20 -3.09 -18.58
C ILE A 138 -21.37 -4.57 -18.93
N SER A 139 -20.45 -5.14 -19.71
CA SER A 139 -20.53 -6.53 -20.15
C SER A 139 -19.96 -7.52 -19.11
N GLY A 140 -19.06 -7.06 -18.24
CA GLY A 140 -18.29 -7.94 -17.35
C GLY A 140 -17.17 -8.71 -18.06
N GLU A 141 -16.98 -8.51 -19.37
CA GLU A 141 -15.92 -9.20 -20.11
C GLU A 141 -14.53 -8.70 -19.76
N TRP A 142 -13.55 -9.61 -19.76
CA TRP A 142 -12.17 -9.25 -19.50
C TRP A 142 -11.59 -8.39 -20.64
N PHE A 143 -11.13 -7.20 -20.27
CA PHE A 143 -10.38 -6.31 -21.14
C PHE A 143 -8.91 -6.72 -21.24
N THR A 144 -8.26 -6.99 -20.09
CA THR A 144 -6.88 -7.52 -20.01
C THR A 144 -6.69 -8.29 -18.71
N LYS A 145 -5.76 -9.23 -18.67
CA LYS A 145 -5.42 -10.02 -17.50
C LYS A 145 -3.96 -9.81 -17.11
N PHE A 146 -3.66 -9.82 -15.83
CA PHE A 146 -2.31 -9.63 -15.30
C PHE A 146 -1.82 -10.92 -14.68
N ASP A 147 -0.57 -11.27 -14.95
CA ASP A 147 0.14 -12.34 -14.29
C ASP A 147 0.93 -11.74 -13.11
N LEU A 148 0.45 -11.95 -11.90
CA LEU A 148 1.11 -11.54 -10.67
C LEU A 148 1.94 -12.67 -10.04
N LEU A 149 1.72 -13.91 -10.46
CA LEU A 149 2.37 -15.10 -9.91
C LEU A 149 3.77 -15.31 -10.50
N THR A 150 3.87 -15.36 -11.82
CA THR A 150 5.14 -15.70 -12.49
C THR A 150 6.28 -14.76 -12.11
N PRO A 151 6.11 -13.41 -12.06
CA PRO A 151 7.17 -12.52 -11.60
C PRO A 151 7.60 -12.79 -10.15
N ALA A 152 6.65 -13.03 -9.24
CA ALA A 152 6.94 -13.33 -7.85
C ALA A 152 7.75 -14.64 -7.71
N VAL A 153 7.30 -15.72 -8.37
CA VAL A 153 7.98 -17.02 -8.34
C VAL A 153 9.38 -16.93 -8.94
N ARG A 154 9.55 -16.25 -10.07
CA ARG A 154 10.87 -16.08 -10.72
C ARG A 154 11.88 -15.35 -9.87
N THR A 155 11.42 -14.40 -9.07
CA THR A 155 12.26 -13.61 -8.16
C THR A 155 12.38 -14.20 -6.76
N GLY A 156 11.66 -15.30 -6.46
CA GLY A 156 11.64 -15.92 -5.14
C GLY A 156 10.95 -15.06 -4.07
N LEU A 157 10.06 -14.15 -4.47
CA LEU A 157 9.33 -13.26 -3.58
C LEU A 157 7.97 -13.85 -3.18
N PRO A 158 7.40 -13.46 -2.02
CA PRO A 158 6.05 -13.85 -1.62
C PRO A 158 5.01 -13.47 -2.68
N VAL A 159 3.95 -14.25 -2.78
CA VAL A 159 2.86 -13.98 -3.72
C VAL A 159 1.98 -12.84 -3.18
N THR A 160 1.61 -11.90 -4.04
CA THR A 160 0.74 -10.76 -3.73
C THR A 160 -0.52 -11.19 -2.97
N GLN A 161 -0.85 -10.47 -1.91
CA GLN A 161 -1.99 -10.70 -1.04
C GLN A 161 -2.86 -9.45 -0.88
N VAL A 162 -4.10 -9.65 -0.50
CA VAL A 162 -5.01 -8.57 -0.07
C VAL A 162 -5.43 -8.84 1.36
N ILE A 163 -5.40 -7.82 2.19
CA ILE A 163 -5.80 -7.89 3.59
C ILE A 163 -6.70 -6.71 3.93
N CYS A 164 -7.63 -6.90 4.85
CA CYS A 164 -8.38 -5.80 5.44
C CYS A 164 -7.41 -4.85 6.16
N ARG A 165 -7.48 -3.55 5.85
CA ARG A 165 -6.58 -2.56 6.44
C ARG A 165 -6.61 -2.54 7.96
N MET A 166 -7.78 -2.75 8.56
CA MET A 166 -7.94 -2.81 10.01
C MET A 166 -7.13 -3.96 10.59
N ALA A 167 -7.23 -5.15 10.00
CA ALA A 167 -6.49 -6.33 10.47
C ALA A 167 -4.97 -6.13 10.34
N LEU A 168 -4.50 -5.55 9.22
CA LEU A 168 -3.08 -5.22 9.08
C LEU A 168 -2.61 -4.25 10.16
N GLN A 169 -3.39 -3.21 10.45
CA GLN A 169 -3.03 -2.23 11.48
C GLN A 169 -3.03 -2.83 12.88
N ASP A 170 -3.97 -3.73 13.20
CA ASP A 170 -4.00 -4.44 14.48
C ASP A 170 -2.76 -5.33 14.66
N ILE A 171 -2.38 -6.08 13.63
CA ILE A 171 -1.15 -6.89 13.63
C ILE A 171 0.07 -6.00 13.91
N LEU A 172 0.20 -4.88 13.20
CA LEU A 172 1.34 -3.98 13.35
C LEU A 172 1.36 -3.28 14.72
N VAL A 173 0.22 -2.81 15.24
CA VAL A 173 0.12 -2.18 16.57
C VAL A 173 0.55 -3.16 17.66
N ASN A 174 0.09 -4.41 17.58
CA ASN A 174 0.45 -5.44 18.54
C ASN A 174 1.94 -5.78 18.48
N ALA A 175 2.53 -5.87 17.29
CA ALA A 175 3.95 -6.15 17.09
C ALA A 175 4.85 -5.00 17.60
N VAL A 176 4.49 -3.76 17.32
CA VAL A 176 5.18 -2.57 17.83
C VAL A 176 5.12 -2.53 19.36
N GLY A 177 3.93 -2.75 19.91
CA GLY A 177 3.67 -2.71 21.36
C GLY A 177 3.26 -1.31 21.84
N HIS A 178 2.38 -1.30 22.84
CA HIS A 178 1.78 -0.06 23.34
C HIS A 178 2.78 0.93 23.98
N GLY A 179 3.91 0.46 24.48
CA GLY A 179 4.93 1.31 25.11
C GLY A 179 5.59 2.31 24.15
N MET A 180 5.65 1.99 22.85
CA MET A 180 6.22 2.86 21.82
C MET A 180 5.18 3.78 21.18
N LEU A 181 3.87 3.52 21.38
CA LEU A 181 2.78 4.26 20.77
C LEU A 181 2.19 5.29 21.73
N SER A 182 2.20 6.54 21.33
CA SER A 182 1.57 7.65 22.05
C SER A 182 0.28 8.03 21.32
N ASN A 183 -0.87 7.59 21.85
CA ASN A 183 -2.19 7.97 21.32
C ASN A 183 -2.57 9.39 21.78
N LYS A 184 -3.53 10.03 21.10
CA LYS A 184 -3.97 11.42 21.32
C LYS A 184 -2.77 12.38 21.35
N SER A 185 -1.82 12.14 20.47
CA SER A 185 -0.53 12.81 20.42
C SER A 185 -0.30 13.34 19.00
N LYS A 186 -1.02 14.42 18.66
CA LYS A 186 -0.90 15.06 17.36
C LYS A 186 0.33 15.95 17.33
N VAL A 187 1.26 15.64 16.45
CA VAL A 187 2.41 16.50 16.15
C VAL A 187 1.91 17.73 15.39
N VAL A 188 2.25 18.91 15.88
CA VAL A 188 1.86 20.19 15.28
C VAL A 188 3.05 21.01 14.79
N ASP A 189 4.20 20.82 15.42
CA ASP A 189 5.42 21.55 15.07
C ASP A 189 6.67 20.74 15.47
N PHE A 190 7.84 21.19 15.02
CA PHE A 190 9.14 20.72 15.48
C PHE A 190 10.17 21.85 15.41
N VAL A 191 11.22 21.71 16.21
CA VAL A 191 12.40 22.58 16.19
C VAL A 191 13.64 21.71 16.07
N GLU A 192 14.56 22.08 15.25
CA GLU A 192 15.85 21.40 15.08
C GLU A 192 16.99 22.30 15.54
N ASP A 193 17.94 21.72 16.23
CA ASP A 193 19.24 22.33 16.54
C ASP A 193 20.38 21.44 15.98
N SER A 194 21.63 21.80 16.23
CA SER A 194 22.80 21.08 15.72
C SER A 194 22.84 19.60 16.12
N ASN A 195 22.22 19.22 17.25
CA ASN A 195 22.41 17.91 17.88
C ASN A 195 21.15 17.08 17.99
N LYS A 196 19.96 17.67 17.90
CA LYS A 196 18.68 17.01 18.12
C LYS A 196 17.55 17.69 17.37
N VAL A 197 16.44 16.97 17.26
CA VAL A 197 15.15 17.51 16.82
C VAL A 197 14.15 17.37 17.98
N THR A 198 13.38 18.40 18.24
CA THR A 198 12.34 18.44 19.28
C THR A 198 10.97 18.51 18.62
N VAL A 199 10.15 17.50 18.83
CA VAL A 199 8.75 17.47 18.38
C VAL A 199 7.86 18.16 19.39
N ILE A 200 6.90 18.95 18.92
CA ILE A 200 5.91 19.66 19.72
C ILE A 200 4.53 19.10 19.39
N LEU A 201 3.84 18.63 20.42
CA LEU A 201 2.48 18.12 20.33
C LEU A 201 1.43 19.23 20.53
N GLU A 202 0.20 18.98 20.08
CA GLU A 202 -0.93 19.92 20.20
C GLU A 202 -1.24 20.30 21.65
N ASP A 203 -0.95 19.44 22.60
CA ASP A 203 -1.12 19.68 24.05
C ASP A 203 0.09 20.34 24.72
N GLY A 204 1.09 20.76 23.94
CA GLY A 204 2.30 21.42 24.41
C GLY A 204 3.42 20.51 24.92
N ARG A 205 3.21 19.18 25.01
CA ARG A 205 4.30 18.25 25.35
C ARG A 205 5.38 18.27 24.27
N GLN A 206 6.63 18.11 24.70
CA GLN A 206 7.78 18.10 23.82
C GLN A 206 8.59 16.82 24.00
N PHE A 207 9.16 16.34 22.89
CA PHE A 207 9.99 15.13 22.89
C PHE A 207 11.20 15.34 22.00
N GLU A 208 12.36 14.96 22.52
CA GLU A 208 13.65 15.11 21.83
C GLU A 208 14.07 13.78 21.22
N GLY A 209 14.64 13.84 20.00
CA GLY A 209 15.19 12.71 19.29
C GLY A 209 16.38 13.10 18.42
N ASP A 210 16.99 12.11 17.81
CA ASP A 210 18.11 12.30 16.88
C ASP A 210 17.63 12.43 15.44
N VAL A 211 16.44 11.83 15.15
CA VAL A 211 15.77 11.88 13.82
C VAL A 211 14.27 12.06 14.03
N LEU A 212 13.64 12.90 13.20
CA LEU A 212 12.19 12.98 13.05
C LEU A 212 11.77 12.45 11.68
N VAL A 213 10.82 11.51 11.66
CA VAL A 213 10.19 11.00 10.46
C VAL A 213 8.73 11.41 10.40
N GLY A 214 8.37 12.24 9.43
CA GLY A 214 6.98 12.58 9.12
C GLY A 214 6.32 11.44 8.35
N ALA A 215 5.45 10.67 9.00
CA ALA A 215 4.62 9.60 8.44
C ALA A 215 3.12 9.90 8.63
N ASP A 216 2.77 11.20 8.72
CA ASP A 216 1.48 11.76 9.09
C ASP A 216 0.52 11.96 7.89
N GLY A 217 0.85 11.32 6.76
CA GLY A 217 -0.02 11.16 5.61
C GLY A 217 -0.14 12.41 4.72
N ILE A 218 -1.10 12.40 3.80
CA ILE A 218 -1.29 13.45 2.80
C ILE A 218 -1.45 14.86 3.40
N TRP A 219 -1.98 14.97 4.63
CA TRP A 219 -2.15 16.24 5.35
C TRP A 219 -1.00 16.52 6.33
N SER A 220 0.20 16.04 6.01
CA SER A 220 1.39 16.12 6.85
C SER A 220 1.68 17.54 7.33
N LYS A 221 1.82 17.67 8.67
CA LYS A 221 2.28 18.90 9.32
C LYS A 221 3.80 19.03 9.23
N VAL A 222 4.50 17.88 9.30
CA VAL A 222 5.96 17.85 9.12
C VAL A 222 6.34 18.36 7.74
N ARG A 223 5.67 17.88 6.66
CA ARG A 223 5.88 18.38 5.29
C ARG A 223 5.60 19.88 5.18
N SER A 224 4.49 20.33 5.76
CA SER A 224 4.10 21.75 5.69
C SER A 224 5.10 22.67 6.39
N LYS A 225 5.73 22.18 7.46
CA LYS A 225 6.79 22.92 8.17
C LYS A 225 8.09 22.95 7.36
N LEU A 226 8.48 21.83 6.73
CA LEU A 226 9.70 21.74 5.91
C LEU A 226 9.64 22.59 4.64
N PHE A 227 8.52 22.53 3.93
CA PHE A 227 8.44 23.01 2.54
C PHE A 227 7.36 24.09 2.32
N GLY A 228 6.77 24.59 3.39
CA GLY A 228 5.64 25.50 3.32
C GLY A 228 4.31 24.81 3.06
N ALA A 229 3.24 25.56 3.27
CA ALA A 229 1.89 25.06 3.00
C ALA A 229 1.68 24.86 1.50
N GLN A 230 1.35 23.63 1.13
CA GLN A 230 0.98 23.24 -0.23
C GLN A 230 -0.41 22.62 -0.18
N GLU A 231 -1.26 22.95 -1.13
CA GLU A 231 -2.60 22.36 -1.20
C GLU A 231 -2.57 20.96 -1.82
N ALA A 232 -3.36 20.05 -1.28
CA ALA A 232 -3.67 18.79 -1.94
C ALA A 232 -4.65 19.05 -3.09
N LYS A 233 -4.40 18.39 -4.23
CA LYS A 233 -5.23 18.52 -5.43
C LYS A 233 -6.35 17.51 -5.39
N TYR A 234 -7.58 17.97 -5.50
CA TYR A 234 -8.74 17.10 -5.70
C TYR A 234 -8.65 16.46 -7.09
N SER A 235 -8.75 15.13 -7.14
CA SER A 235 -8.60 14.37 -8.39
C SER A 235 -9.82 14.40 -9.30
N ASN A 236 -10.90 15.09 -8.91
CA ASN A 236 -12.24 15.04 -9.49
C ASN A 236 -12.91 13.66 -9.37
N PHE A 237 -12.46 12.82 -8.44
CA PHE A 237 -13.10 11.53 -8.15
C PHE A 237 -13.53 11.41 -6.70
N THR A 238 -14.76 10.92 -6.53
CA THR A 238 -15.27 10.42 -5.26
C THR A 238 -15.15 8.89 -5.25
N CYS A 239 -14.73 8.35 -4.11
CA CYS A 239 -14.59 6.92 -3.87
C CYS A 239 -15.61 6.48 -2.81
N TYR A 240 -16.40 5.48 -3.14
CA TYR A 240 -17.13 4.67 -2.17
C TYR A 240 -16.38 3.38 -1.91
N SER A 241 -16.43 2.88 -0.69
CA SER A 241 -15.91 1.57 -0.35
C SER A 241 -16.92 0.78 0.46
N GLY A 242 -17.07 -0.49 0.15
CA GLY A 242 -17.99 -1.39 0.83
C GLY A 242 -17.32 -2.70 1.25
N LEU A 243 -17.77 -3.25 2.37
CA LEU A 243 -17.40 -4.58 2.85
C LEU A 243 -18.67 -5.42 3.00
N THR A 244 -18.72 -6.56 2.33
CA THR A 244 -19.86 -7.48 2.37
C THR A 244 -19.45 -8.90 2.75
N ASN A 245 -20.36 -9.65 3.35
CA ASN A 245 -20.21 -11.08 3.61
C ASN A 245 -20.72 -11.95 2.43
N PHE A 246 -21.13 -11.32 1.34
CA PHE A 246 -21.50 -12.04 0.12
C PHE A 246 -20.27 -12.70 -0.49
N ILE A 247 -20.35 -14.01 -0.73
CA ILE A 247 -19.29 -14.82 -1.33
C ILE A 247 -19.70 -15.17 -2.76
N PRO A 248 -19.09 -14.54 -3.78
CA PRO A 248 -19.41 -14.89 -5.15
C PRO A 248 -18.87 -16.27 -5.51
N PRO A 249 -19.54 -17.01 -6.43
CA PRO A 249 -19.17 -18.38 -6.80
C PRO A 249 -17.78 -18.49 -7.46
N TYR A 250 -17.23 -17.38 -7.93
CA TYR A 250 -15.91 -17.29 -8.57
C TYR A 250 -14.76 -16.89 -7.61
N ILE A 251 -15.02 -16.82 -6.30
CA ILE A 251 -14.07 -16.26 -5.32
C ILE A 251 -12.70 -16.95 -5.37
N ASP A 252 -12.67 -18.25 -5.59
CA ASP A 252 -11.41 -19.01 -5.62
C ASP A 252 -10.60 -18.85 -6.91
N THR A 253 -11.19 -18.28 -7.95
CA THR A 253 -10.56 -18.12 -9.27
C THR A 253 -10.14 -16.69 -9.58
N ILE A 254 -10.85 -15.70 -9.04
CA ILE A 254 -10.61 -14.29 -9.29
C ILE A 254 -10.01 -13.64 -8.05
N GLY A 255 -8.82 -13.04 -8.21
CA GLY A 255 -8.13 -12.35 -7.14
C GLY A 255 -8.50 -10.87 -7.03
N TYR A 256 -8.27 -10.14 -8.11
CA TYR A 256 -8.49 -8.71 -8.17
C TYR A 256 -9.10 -8.33 -9.51
N ARG A 257 -10.26 -7.72 -9.50
CA ARG A 257 -10.97 -7.35 -10.71
C ARG A 257 -11.35 -5.88 -10.69
N THR A 258 -10.90 -5.16 -11.70
CA THR A 258 -11.26 -3.75 -11.92
C THR A 258 -12.17 -3.65 -13.12
N PHE A 259 -13.38 -3.22 -12.90
CA PHE A 259 -14.37 -2.95 -13.95
C PHE A 259 -14.25 -1.50 -14.39
N LEU A 260 -14.15 -1.26 -15.68
CA LEU A 260 -13.95 0.06 -16.29
C LEU A 260 -15.24 0.58 -16.92
N GLY A 261 -15.48 1.87 -16.74
CA GLY A 261 -16.51 2.63 -17.43
C GLY A 261 -16.07 4.07 -17.67
N LEU A 262 -16.81 4.83 -18.46
CA LEU A 262 -16.49 6.22 -18.75
C LEU A 262 -16.59 7.06 -17.47
N ASN A 263 -15.49 7.69 -17.06
CA ASN A 263 -15.38 8.49 -15.84
C ASN A 263 -15.71 7.76 -14.54
N GLN A 264 -15.70 6.43 -14.55
CA GLN A 264 -15.98 5.62 -13.37
C GLN A 264 -15.31 4.25 -13.47
N TYR A 265 -15.01 3.65 -12.33
CA TYR A 265 -14.52 2.29 -12.25
C TYR A 265 -14.89 1.65 -10.91
N PHE A 266 -14.97 0.33 -10.91
CA PHE A 266 -15.29 -0.45 -9.72
C PHE A 266 -14.24 -1.53 -9.53
N VAL A 267 -13.80 -1.72 -8.31
CA VAL A 267 -12.77 -2.69 -7.94
C VAL A 267 -13.35 -3.64 -6.92
N ALA A 268 -13.18 -4.94 -7.12
CA ALA A 268 -13.58 -5.97 -6.17
C ALA A 268 -12.41 -6.92 -5.88
N SER A 269 -12.29 -7.33 -4.62
CA SER A 269 -11.30 -8.31 -4.18
C SER A 269 -11.78 -9.09 -2.97
N ASP A 270 -11.42 -10.37 -2.94
CA ASP A 270 -11.46 -11.18 -1.73
C ASP A 270 -10.47 -10.64 -0.69
N VAL A 271 -10.92 -10.47 0.54
CA VAL A 271 -10.08 -10.05 1.68
C VAL A 271 -9.91 -11.14 2.73
N GLY A 272 -10.29 -12.35 2.37
CA GLY A 272 -10.24 -13.51 3.25
C GLY A 272 -11.44 -13.62 4.21
N LYS A 273 -11.54 -14.75 4.87
CA LYS A 273 -12.57 -15.05 5.90
C LYS A 273 -14.02 -14.88 5.39
N GLY A 274 -14.25 -15.20 4.09
CA GLY A 274 -15.59 -15.11 3.49
C GLY A 274 -16.09 -13.67 3.32
N LYS A 275 -15.20 -12.69 3.10
CA LYS A 275 -15.56 -11.29 2.93
C LYS A 275 -15.05 -10.76 1.60
N MET A 276 -15.94 -10.08 0.88
CA MET A 276 -15.57 -9.29 -0.29
C MET A 276 -15.50 -7.82 0.07
N GLN A 277 -14.48 -7.17 -0.44
CA GLN A 277 -14.35 -5.73 -0.32
C GLN A 277 -14.26 -5.09 -1.71
N TRP A 278 -14.90 -3.93 -1.86
CA TRP A 278 -14.93 -3.22 -3.11
C TRP A 278 -14.72 -1.71 -2.95
N TYR A 279 -14.30 -1.11 -4.05
CA TYR A 279 -14.22 0.34 -4.24
C TYR A 279 -14.99 0.72 -5.49
N ALA A 280 -15.80 1.77 -5.41
CA ALA A 280 -16.48 2.39 -6.56
C ALA A 280 -16.02 3.83 -6.69
N PHE A 281 -15.45 4.17 -7.81
CA PHE A 281 -14.96 5.51 -8.12
C PHE A 281 -15.79 6.11 -9.23
N HIS A 282 -16.21 7.34 -9.05
CA HIS A 282 -16.85 8.10 -10.11
C HIS A 282 -16.38 9.55 -10.11
N LYS A 283 -16.39 10.16 -11.28
CA LYS A 283 -16.11 11.59 -11.42
C LYS A 283 -17.20 12.42 -10.75
N SER A 284 -16.81 13.34 -9.90
CA SER A 284 -17.70 14.20 -9.14
C SER A 284 -17.08 15.59 -8.97
N PRO A 285 -17.87 16.68 -8.98
CA PRO A 285 -17.35 17.98 -8.59
C PRO A 285 -16.92 17.99 -7.11
N MET A 286 -15.98 18.87 -6.77
CA MET A 286 -15.57 19.07 -5.38
C MET A 286 -16.78 19.55 -4.55
N ASN A 287 -16.89 19.06 -3.32
CA ASN A 287 -17.96 19.42 -2.39
C ASN A 287 -19.39 19.14 -2.92
N ALA A 288 -19.55 18.12 -3.74
CA ALA A 288 -20.89 17.66 -4.12
C ALA A 288 -21.68 17.27 -2.86
N ASP A 289 -22.96 17.62 -2.82
CA ASP A 289 -23.82 17.27 -1.70
C ASP A 289 -23.80 15.76 -1.44
N PRO A 290 -23.61 15.34 -0.16
CA PRO A 290 -23.62 13.93 0.15
C PRO A 290 -25.03 13.36 -0.11
N PRO A 291 -25.13 12.17 -0.72
CA PRO A 291 -26.43 11.53 -0.94
C PRO A 291 -27.09 11.17 0.39
N ARG A 292 -28.42 11.16 0.44
CA ARG A 292 -29.17 10.68 1.60
C ARG A 292 -28.83 9.22 1.91
N GLU A 293 -28.83 8.39 0.86
CA GLU A 293 -28.43 6.98 0.92
C GLU A 293 -27.35 6.70 -0.13
N LYS A 294 -26.22 6.17 0.32
CA LYS A 294 -25.05 5.90 -0.53
C LYS A 294 -25.30 4.74 -1.49
N LYS A 295 -26.04 3.72 -1.02
CA LYS A 295 -26.39 2.55 -1.84
C LYS A 295 -27.29 2.95 -3.00
N GLU A 296 -28.32 3.77 -2.76
CA GLU A 296 -29.20 4.29 -3.79
C GLU A 296 -28.41 5.05 -4.85
N ARG A 297 -27.52 5.95 -4.39
CA ARG A 297 -26.65 6.71 -5.28
C ARG A 297 -25.72 5.81 -6.10
N LEU A 298 -25.19 4.75 -5.51
CA LEU A 298 -24.36 3.79 -6.22
C LEU A 298 -25.15 3.00 -7.28
N LEU A 299 -26.38 2.62 -6.98
CA LEU A 299 -27.24 1.93 -7.94
C LEU A 299 -27.67 2.85 -9.10
N GLU A 300 -27.85 4.15 -8.85
CA GLU A 300 -28.02 5.13 -9.94
C GLU A 300 -26.79 5.19 -10.86
N LEU A 301 -25.58 5.23 -10.27
CA LEU A 301 -24.33 5.37 -11.02
C LEU A 301 -23.92 4.09 -11.76
N PHE A 302 -24.13 2.94 -11.14
CA PHE A 302 -23.62 1.63 -11.60
C PHE A 302 -24.74 0.65 -12.00
N GLY A 303 -26.02 1.04 -11.94
CA GLY A 303 -27.16 0.15 -12.17
C GLY A 303 -27.28 -0.41 -13.60
N SER A 304 -26.56 0.16 -14.57
CA SER A 304 -26.45 -0.38 -15.93
C SER A 304 -25.25 -1.33 -16.13
N TRP A 305 -24.48 -1.58 -15.07
CA TRP A 305 -23.27 -2.42 -15.13
C TRP A 305 -23.63 -3.90 -15.01
N CYS A 306 -22.63 -4.76 -15.14
CA CYS A 306 -22.81 -6.20 -15.05
C CYS A 306 -23.35 -6.63 -13.67
N THR A 307 -24.06 -7.75 -13.66
CA THR A 307 -24.70 -8.32 -12.47
C THR A 307 -23.75 -8.44 -11.27
N GLU A 308 -22.47 -8.74 -11.50
CA GLU A 308 -21.46 -8.85 -10.45
C GLU A 308 -21.32 -7.56 -9.64
N VAL A 309 -21.19 -6.41 -10.31
CA VAL A 309 -21.08 -5.10 -9.66
C VAL A 309 -22.34 -4.73 -8.90
N ILE A 310 -23.51 -4.90 -9.55
CA ILE A 310 -24.80 -4.62 -8.95
C ILE A 310 -25.03 -5.47 -7.70
N THR A 311 -24.73 -6.77 -7.77
CA THR A 311 -24.90 -7.68 -6.63
C THR A 311 -24.01 -7.28 -5.46
N LEU A 312 -22.72 -6.99 -5.69
CA LEU A 312 -21.82 -6.56 -4.61
C LEU A 312 -22.30 -5.28 -3.91
N ILE A 313 -22.83 -4.31 -4.67
CA ILE A 313 -23.41 -3.09 -4.09
C ILE A 313 -24.68 -3.43 -3.28
N SER A 314 -25.59 -4.22 -3.84
CA SER A 314 -26.89 -4.55 -3.25
C SER A 314 -26.74 -5.37 -1.96
N GLU A 315 -25.82 -6.33 -1.94
CA GLU A 315 -25.53 -7.20 -0.79
C GLU A 315 -24.73 -6.48 0.33
N THR A 316 -24.24 -5.27 0.08
CA THR A 316 -23.50 -4.53 1.10
C THR A 316 -24.47 -3.73 1.98
N PRO A 317 -24.45 -3.89 3.32
CA PRO A 317 -25.26 -3.06 4.22
C PRO A 317 -24.89 -1.57 4.11
N GLU A 318 -25.89 -0.67 4.17
CA GLU A 318 -25.69 0.79 4.03
C GLU A 318 -24.62 1.33 4.99
N HIS A 319 -24.64 0.91 6.25
CA HIS A 319 -23.66 1.34 7.27
C HIS A 319 -22.23 0.87 6.98
N MET A 320 -22.05 -0.13 6.10
CA MET A 320 -20.77 -0.63 5.64
C MET A 320 -20.26 0.10 4.39
N ILE A 321 -20.98 1.09 3.88
CA ILE A 321 -20.56 1.91 2.75
C ILE A 321 -19.98 3.23 3.25
N LEU A 322 -18.72 3.48 2.93
CA LEU A 322 -18.01 4.73 3.23
C LEU A 322 -17.80 5.53 1.95
N GLN A 323 -17.85 6.86 2.08
CA GLN A 323 -17.57 7.79 1.00
C GLN A 323 -16.37 8.67 1.33
N LYS A 324 -15.53 8.93 0.33
CA LYS A 324 -14.35 9.82 0.46
C LYS A 324 -14.05 10.51 -0.86
N GLU A 325 -13.63 11.73 -0.78
CA GLU A 325 -13.00 12.44 -1.88
C GLU A 325 -11.54 12.00 -2.04
N ILE A 326 -11.09 11.89 -3.28
CA ILE A 326 -9.73 11.45 -3.59
C ILE A 326 -8.86 12.68 -3.89
N TYR A 327 -7.79 12.78 -3.13
CA TYR A 327 -6.77 13.81 -3.27
C TYR A 327 -5.42 13.18 -3.58
N ASP A 328 -4.59 13.91 -4.29
CA ASP A 328 -3.16 13.66 -4.43
C ASP A 328 -2.35 14.96 -4.25
N ARG A 329 -1.03 14.88 -4.38
CA ARG A 329 -0.14 16.04 -4.40
C ARG A 329 0.85 15.91 -5.53
N ASP A 330 1.41 17.03 -5.96
CA ASP A 330 2.55 16.99 -6.86
C ASP A 330 3.76 16.36 -6.16
N MET A 331 4.57 15.69 -6.95
CA MET A 331 5.83 15.13 -6.47
C MET A 331 6.74 16.26 -5.97
N ILE A 332 7.37 16.02 -4.83
CA ILE A 332 8.50 16.81 -4.34
C ILE A 332 9.77 15.98 -4.54
N TYR A 333 10.86 16.67 -4.89
CA TYR A 333 12.15 16.04 -5.17
C TYR A 333 13.15 16.20 -4.01
N SER A 334 12.69 16.72 -2.88
CA SER A 334 13.36 16.68 -1.59
C SER A 334 12.35 16.25 -0.53
N TRP A 335 12.71 15.24 0.27
CA TRP A 335 11.82 14.68 1.30
C TRP A 335 12.21 15.10 2.70
N GLY A 336 13.34 15.78 2.86
CA GLY A 336 13.78 16.18 4.18
C GLY A 336 14.83 17.29 4.14
N ASP A 337 15.04 17.88 5.30
CA ASP A 337 16.11 18.82 5.59
C ASP A 337 16.67 18.52 6.98
N GLY A 338 17.99 18.67 7.15
CA GLY A 338 18.64 18.34 8.41
C GLY A 338 18.35 16.92 8.88
N ARG A 339 17.88 16.80 10.13
CA ARG A 339 17.52 15.55 10.83
C ARG A 339 16.08 15.11 10.62
N VAL A 340 15.35 15.80 9.76
CA VAL A 340 13.92 15.57 9.50
C VAL A 340 13.73 15.03 8.11
N THR A 341 12.95 13.94 7.96
CA THR A 341 12.58 13.38 6.67
C THR A 341 11.11 12.96 6.62
N LEU A 342 10.59 12.74 5.42
CA LEU A 342 9.22 12.27 5.18
C LEU A 342 9.20 10.83 4.69
N LEU A 343 8.06 10.14 4.91
CA LEU A 343 7.85 8.77 4.53
C LEU A 343 6.40 8.55 4.06
N GLY A 344 6.23 7.74 3.01
CA GLY A 344 4.92 7.37 2.49
C GLY A 344 4.10 8.57 2.02
N ASP A 345 2.81 8.62 2.33
CA ASP A 345 1.90 9.68 1.87
C ASP A 345 2.28 11.09 2.38
N ALA A 346 3.14 11.22 3.37
CA ALA A 346 3.70 12.53 3.75
C ALA A 346 4.68 13.05 2.69
N ALA A 347 5.46 12.16 2.07
CA ALA A 347 6.40 12.49 1.01
C ALA A 347 5.74 12.48 -0.38
N HIS A 348 4.99 11.41 -0.71
CA HIS A 348 4.54 11.10 -2.08
C HIS A 348 3.10 10.57 -2.15
N PRO A 349 2.12 11.32 -1.65
CA PRO A 349 0.73 10.88 -1.73
C PRO A 349 0.30 10.74 -3.18
N MET A 350 -0.23 9.58 -3.54
CA MET A 350 -0.58 9.23 -4.91
C MET A 350 -2.04 8.78 -5.04
N GLN A 351 -2.58 8.86 -6.25
CA GLN A 351 -3.91 8.33 -6.55
C GLN A 351 -3.94 6.80 -6.37
N PRO A 352 -5.07 6.21 -5.93
CA PRO A 352 -5.13 4.80 -5.55
C PRO A 352 -5.18 3.82 -6.73
N ASN A 353 -5.10 4.29 -7.97
CA ASN A 353 -5.37 3.54 -9.20
C ASN A 353 -4.52 2.28 -9.41
N LEU A 354 -3.34 2.23 -8.80
CA LEU A 354 -2.43 1.07 -8.87
C LEU A 354 -2.38 0.26 -7.56
N GLY A 355 -3.05 0.72 -6.49
CA GLY A 355 -2.99 0.09 -5.18
C GLY A 355 -1.60 0.09 -4.52
N GLN A 356 -0.66 0.95 -4.95
CA GLN A 356 0.75 0.88 -4.56
C GLN A 356 1.17 1.83 -3.43
N GLY A 357 0.34 2.80 -3.01
CA GLY A 357 0.74 3.78 -2.00
C GLY A 357 1.22 3.16 -0.69
N GLY A 358 0.47 2.19 -0.16
CA GLY A 358 0.88 1.46 1.06
C GLY A 358 2.14 0.61 0.87
N CYS A 359 2.31 0.00 -0.31
CA CYS A 359 3.51 -0.78 -0.65
C CYS A 359 4.75 0.13 -0.70
N MET A 360 4.64 1.31 -1.31
CA MET A 360 5.74 2.27 -1.36
C MET A 360 6.14 2.74 0.05
N ALA A 361 5.17 3.00 0.94
CA ALA A 361 5.46 3.36 2.33
C ALA A 361 6.19 2.24 3.09
N ILE A 362 5.84 0.97 2.85
CA ILE A 362 6.53 -0.18 3.44
C ILE A 362 7.97 -0.29 2.91
N GLU A 363 8.15 -0.13 1.61
CA GLU A 363 9.47 -0.14 0.99
C GLU A 363 10.36 1.04 1.46
N ASP A 364 9.78 2.21 1.70
CA ASP A 364 10.47 3.36 2.29
C ASP A 364 11.05 3.02 3.67
N CYS A 365 10.28 2.30 4.51
CA CYS A 365 10.72 1.88 5.83
C CYS A 365 11.99 1.03 5.76
N PHE A 366 12.04 0.09 4.82
CA PHE A 366 13.20 -0.78 4.62
C PHE A 366 14.45 0.03 4.26
N GLN A 367 14.32 0.94 3.29
CA GLN A 367 15.45 1.74 2.84
C GLN A 367 15.91 2.72 3.91
N LEU A 368 14.98 3.39 4.60
CA LEU A 368 15.32 4.34 5.66
C LEU A 368 16.01 3.67 6.83
N ILE A 369 15.47 2.53 7.30
CA ILE A 369 16.08 1.82 8.42
C ILE A 369 17.44 1.23 8.07
N HIS A 370 17.65 0.80 6.82
CA HIS A 370 18.95 0.33 6.35
C HIS A 370 19.99 1.46 6.42
N GLU A 371 19.67 2.66 5.94
CA GLU A 371 20.61 3.80 5.98
C GLU A 371 20.92 4.22 7.43
N LEU A 372 19.94 4.22 8.32
CA LEU A 372 20.18 4.57 9.74
C LEU A 372 20.94 3.48 10.50
N ASP A 373 20.76 2.21 10.16
CA ASP A 373 21.49 1.09 10.74
C ASP A 373 22.99 1.13 10.36
N GLU A 374 23.31 1.54 9.15
CA GLU A 374 24.70 1.75 8.72
C GLU A 374 25.37 2.90 9.51
N VAL A 375 24.64 3.99 9.80
CA VAL A 375 25.13 5.06 10.69
C VAL A 375 25.40 4.50 12.10
N ALA A 376 24.44 3.76 12.67
CA ALA A 376 24.58 3.20 14.01
C ALA A 376 25.76 2.22 14.16
N LYS A 377 26.11 1.51 13.06
CA LYS A 377 27.27 0.62 13.04
C LYS A 377 28.61 1.37 12.91
N SER A 378 28.63 2.45 12.13
CA SER A 378 29.86 3.21 11.84
C SER A 378 30.30 4.11 13.00
N VAL A 379 29.38 4.50 13.89
CA VAL A 379 29.57 5.55 14.91
C VAL A 379 29.77 4.96 16.31
N SER A 380 30.74 4.07 16.49
CA SER A 380 31.01 3.53 17.83
C SER A 380 31.77 4.48 18.77
N ASP A 381 32.51 5.51 18.25
CA ASP A 381 33.36 6.41 19.05
C ASP A 381 33.51 7.84 18.44
N VAL A 382 32.45 8.40 17.85
CA VAL A 382 32.52 9.64 17.09
C VAL A 382 31.83 10.81 17.82
N SER A 383 32.34 12.04 17.62
CA SER A 383 31.76 13.26 18.20
C SER A 383 30.31 13.49 17.73
N ASP A 384 29.49 14.15 18.56
CA ASP A 384 28.06 14.46 18.25
C ASP A 384 27.90 15.22 16.90
N VAL A 385 28.87 16.05 16.51
CA VAL A 385 28.85 16.77 15.23
C VAL A 385 29.03 15.80 14.03
N CYS A 386 29.90 14.84 14.16
CA CYS A 386 30.10 13.85 13.10
C CYS A 386 28.87 12.92 12.96
N LEU A 387 28.27 12.52 14.09
CA LEU A 387 27.00 11.77 14.08
C LEU A 387 25.89 12.55 13.39
N SER A 388 25.79 13.87 13.61
CA SER A 388 24.81 14.73 12.93
C SER A 388 24.96 14.67 11.42
N ASN A 389 26.16 14.85 10.91
CA ASN A 389 26.44 14.83 9.47
C ASN A 389 26.16 13.47 8.84
N GLU A 390 26.48 12.38 9.54
CA GLU A 390 26.20 11.02 9.06
C GLU A 390 24.69 10.74 9.00
N ILE A 391 23.91 11.19 10.00
CA ILE A 391 22.45 11.07 9.96
C ILE A 391 21.89 11.85 8.75
N ILE A 392 22.26 13.10 8.57
CA ILE A 392 21.80 13.94 7.46
C ILE A 392 22.15 13.26 6.12
N SER A 393 23.37 12.77 5.99
CA SER A 393 23.81 12.05 4.79
C SER A 393 22.99 10.77 4.54
N ALA A 394 22.68 10.01 5.59
CA ALA A 394 21.85 8.81 5.50
C ALA A 394 20.43 9.12 5.03
N LEU A 395 19.81 10.17 5.57
CA LEU A 395 18.48 10.63 5.13
C LEU A 395 18.46 11.04 3.65
N LYS A 396 19.53 11.69 3.18
CA LYS A 396 19.67 12.04 1.76
C LYS A 396 19.92 10.82 0.86
N ARG A 397 20.66 9.81 1.33
CA ARG A 397 20.84 8.55 0.59
C ARG A 397 19.51 7.79 0.47
N TYR A 398 18.73 7.72 1.56
CA TYR A 398 17.37 7.17 1.56
C TYR A 398 16.50 7.83 0.48
N GLU A 399 16.37 9.16 0.51
CA GLU A 399 15.62 9.95 -0.46
C GLU A 399 16.04 9.62 -1.91
N LYS A 400 17.35 9.68 -2.20
CA LYS A 400 17.90 9.43 -3.53
C LYS A 400 17.58 8.02 -4.05
N LYS A 401 17.69 7.00 -3.19
CA LYS A 401 17.44 5.61 -3.56
C LYS A 401 15.96 5.34 -3.84
N ARG A 402 15.05 6.03 -3.16
CA ARG A 402 13.61 5.84 -3.31
C ARG A 402 13.00 6.66 -4.46
N MET A 403 13.58 7.83 -4.77
CA MET A 403 13.00 8.85 -5.66
C MET A 403 12.57 8.28 -7.01
N PHE A 404 13.44 7.54 -7.71
CA PHE A 404 13.14 7.03 -9.06
C PHE A 404 11.92 6.09 -9.06
N ARG A 405 11.92 5.11 -8.14
CA ARG A 405 10.85 4.11 -8.07
C ARG A 405 9.50 4.76 -7.71
N VAL A 406 9.49 5.60 -6.71
CA VAL A 406 8.30 6.31 -6.26
C VAL A 406 7.77 7.26 -7.34
N SER A 407 8.62 8.05 -7.99
CA SER A 407 8.23 8.96 -9.07
C SER A 407 7.61 8.23 -10.25
N THR A 408 8.18 7.06 -10.62
CA THR A 408 7.65 6.23 -11.70
C THR A 408 6.24 5.73 -11.35
N ILE A 409 6.05 5.15 -10.17
CA ILE A 409 4.73 4.63 -9.74
C ILE A 409 3.70 5.76 -9.59
N HIS A 410 4.08 6.90 -9.03
CA HIS A 410 3.23 8.07 -8.92
C HIS A 410 2.76 8.58 -10.29
N THR A 411 3.68 8.69 -11.26
CA THR A 411 3.37 9.12 -12.62
C THR A 411 2.42 8.14 -13.33
N VAL A 412 2.71 6.85 -13.27
CA VAL A 412 1.85 5.82 -13.87
C VAL A 412 0.47 5.80 -13.21
N SER A 413 0.38 6.02 -11.89
CA SER A 413 -0.90 6.13 -11.20
C SER A 413 -1.77 7.30 -11.71
N ARG A 414 -1.17 8.46 -11.95
CA ARG A 414 -1.86 9.61 -12.58
C ARG A 414 -2.25 9.33 -14.04
N MET A 415 -1.40 8.65 -14.80
CA MET A 415 -1.72 8.25 -16.17
C MET A 415 -2.92 7.29 -16.20
N ALA A 416 -2.97 6.32 -15.29
CA ALA A 416 -4.09 5.40 -15.16
C ALA A 416 -5.42 6.14 -14.94
N SER A 417 -5.44 7.19 -14.12
CA SER A 417 -6.63 8.04 -13.93
C SER A 417 -7.11 8.69 -15.23
N LYS A 418 -6.18 9.21 -16.05
CA LYS A 418 -6.54 9.79 -17.35
C LYS A 418 -7.09 8.73 -18.31
N MET A 419 -6.50 7.55 -18.33
CA MET A 419 -6.97 6.43 -19.16
C MET A 419 -8.40 6.00 -18.76
N ILE A 420 -8.68 5.90 -17.48
CA ILE A 420 -10.02 5.59 -16.96
C ILE A 420 -11.02 6.67 -17.39
N SER A 421 -10.65 7.95 -17.29
CA SER A 421 -11.50 9.07 -17.67
C SER A 421 -11.83 9.11 -19.17
N SER A 422 -11.02 8.45 -20.01
CA SER A 422 -11.21 8.38 -21.46
C SER A 422 -11.63 6.98 -21.95
N TYR A 423 -12.00 6.08 -21.04
CA TYR A 423 -12.40 4.72 -21.40
C TYR A 423 -13.73 4.71 -22.16
N GLN A 424 -13.68 4.44 -23.46
CA GLN A 424 -14.83 4.32 -24.35
C GLN A 424 -14.65 3.11 -25.25
N PRO A 425 -15.06 1.90 -24.81
CA PRO A 425 -14.86 0.68 -25.58
C PRO A 425 -15.82 0.53 -26.76
N TYR A 426 -16.92 1.28 -26.77
CA TYR A 426 -17.95 1.23 -27.79
C TYR A 426 -18.03 2.53 -28.58
N MET A 427 -18.49 2.43 -29.83
CA MET A 427 -18.73 3.61 -30.66
C MET A 427 -19.92 4.41 -30.13
N ASP A 428 -19.72 5.70 -30.02
CA ASP A 428 -20.80 6.66 -29.71
C ASP A 428 -21.26 7.31 -31.03
N PHE A 429 -22.54 7.16 -31.36
CA PHE A 429 -23.15 7.71 -32.55
C PHE A 429 -23.85 9.07 -32.30
N GLY A 430 -23.59 9.65 -31.11
CA GLY A 430 -24.14 10.96 -30.73
C GLY A 430 -25.65 10.97 -30.57
N SER A 431 -26.23 12.16 -30.65
CA SER A 431 -27.68 12.39 -30.50
C SER A 431 -28.47 12.50 -31.86
N GLY A 432 -27.81 12.14 -32.97
CA GLY A 432 -28.38 12.19 -34.32
C GLY A 432 -29.28 11.01 -34.69
N PRO A 433 -29.70 10.91 -35.96
CA PRO A 433 -30.56 9.84 -36.44
C PRO A 433 -30.00 8.42 -36.24
N LEU A 434 -28.70 8.30 -36.06
CA LEU A 434 -28.02 7.02 -35.83
C LEU A 434 -27.81 6.72 -34.32
N SER A 435 -28.32 7.53 -33.42
CA SER A 435 -28.19 7.35 -31.96
C SER A 435 -28.63 5.97 -31.46
N TYR A 436 -29.63 5.35 -32.13
CA TYR A 436 -30.09 4.00 -31.82
C TYR A 436 -28.97 2.94 -31.97
N LEU A 437 -27.97 3.20 -32.82
CA LEU A 437 -26.85 2.30 -32.99
C LEU A 437 -25.95 2.21 -31.74
N SER A 438 -25.96 3.22 -30.88
CA SER A 438 -25.25 3.20 -29.59
C SER A 438 -25.74 2.07 -28.69
N THR A 439 -27.01 1.67 -28.84
CA THR A 439 -27.60 0.54 -28.08
C THR A 439 -27.04 -0.82 -28.49
N LEU A 440 -26.51 -0.93 -29.72
CA LEU A 440 -25.92 -2.17 -30.25
C LEU A 440 -24.52 -2.45 -29.71
N ARG A 441 -23.94 -1.52 -28.94
CA ARG A 441 -22.60 -1.66 -28.33
C ARG A 441 -21.53 -2.10 -29.33
N ILE A 442 -21.46 -1.44 -30.49
CA ILE A 442 -20.48 -1.74 -31.53
C ILE A 442 -19.09 -1.39 -30.99
N PRO A 443 -18.13 -2.36 -30.91
CA PRO A 443 -16.80 -2.08 -30.39
C PRO A 443 -16.09 -1.00 -31.22
N HIS A 444 -15.39 -0.09 -30.52
CA HIS A 444 -14.58 0.91 -31.20
C HIS A 444 -13.42 0.23 -31.94
N PRO A 445 -13.14 0.55 -33.21
CA PRO A 445 -12.10 -0.14 -34.03
C PRO A 445 -10.73 -0.17 -33.38
N ALA A 446 -10.35 0.90 -32.66
CA ALA A 446 -9.06 0.99 -31.97
C ALA A 446 -8.96 0.13 -30.70
N ILE A 447 -10.09 -0.38 -30.17
CA ILE A 447 -10.10 -1.04 -28.85
C ILE A 447 -9.20 -2.28 -28.80
N HIS A 448 -9.13 -3.03 -29.92
CA HIS A 448 -8.28 -4.21 -30.01
C HIS A 448 -6.79 -3.85 -29.91
N ALA A 449 -6.35 -2.84 -30.66
CA ALA A 449 -4.96 -2.36 -30.62
C ALA A 449 -4.60 -1.79 -29.24
N ILE A 450 -5.51 -1.01 -28.64
CA ILE A 450 -5.34 -0.48 -27.29
C ILE A 450 -5.19 -1.62 -26.27
N ARG A 451 -6.03 -2.66 -26.37
CA ARG A 451 -5.99 -3.84 -25.50
C ARG A 451 -4.64 -4.55 -25.57
N VAL A 452 -4.12 -4.81 -26.79
CA VAL A 452 -2.83 -5.48 -27.00
C VAL A 452 -1.68 -4.63 -26.43
N LEU A 453 -1.66 -3.34 -26.76
CA LEU A 453 -0.63 -2.42 -26.26
C LEU A 453 -0.65 -2.34 -24.74
N LEU A 454 -1.84 -2.18 -24.14
CA LEU A 454 -2.00 -2.10 -22.69
C LEU A 454 -1.57 -3.41 -22.03
N GLN A 455 -1.91 -4.57 -22.61
CA GLN A 455 -1.46 -5.88 -22.10
C GLN A 455 0.06 -5.96 -22.02
N ILE A 456 0.77 -5.54 -23.08
CA ILE A 456 2.23 -5.57 -23.12
C ILE A 456 2.83 -4.60 -22.07
N LEU A 457 2.39 -3.34 -22.08
CA LEU A 457 2.91 -2.31 -21.18
C LEU A 457 2.66 -2.66 -19.71
N MET A 458 1.44 -3.11 -19.38
CA MET A 458 1.08 -3.48 -18.02
C MET A 458 1.82 -4.72 -17.54
N THR A 459 2.05 -5.71 -18.39
CA THR A 459 2.83 -6.90 -18.03
C THR A 459 4.25 -6.51 -17.62
N HIS A 460 4.93 -5.68 -18.39
CA HIS A 460 6.28 -5.21 -18.07
C HIS A 460 6.30 -4.35 -16.80
N PHE A 461 5.36 -3.42 -16.68
CA PHE A 461 5.26 -2.54 -15.51
C PHE A 461 4.95 -3.32 -14.23
N MET A 462 4.00 -4.27 -14.28
CA MET A 462 3.65 -5.09 -13.11
C MET A 462 4.83 -6.00 -12.72
N THR A 463 5.53 -6.60 -13.69
CA THR A 463 6.73 -7.38 -13.42
C THR A 463 7.80 -6.54 -12.71
N TRP A 464 8.07 -5.34 -13.20
CA TRP A 464 9.02 -4.41 -12.58
C TRP A 464 8.60 -4.01 -11.16
N THR A 465 7.31 -3.73 -10.96
CA THR A 465 6.76 -3.33 -9.66
C THR A 465 6.84 -4.48 -8.65
N ILE A 466 6.41 -5.68 -9.04
CA ILE A 466 6.34 -6.87 -8.18
C ILE A 466 7.75 -7.34 -7.80
N ALA A 467 8.68 -7.33 -8.75
CA ALA A 467 10.06 -7.74 -8.51
C ALA A 467 10.87 -6.80 -7.60
N GLY A 468 10.31 -5.64 -7.23
CA GLY A 468 10.99 -4.69 -6.36
C GLY A 468 12.23 -4.07 -7.00
N HIS A 469 12.29 -3.95 -8.33
CA HIS A 469 13.43 -3.33 -9.01
C HIS A 469 13.71 -1.93 -8.48
N GLY A 470 14.96 -1.67 -8.09
CA GLY A 470 15.40 -0.42 -7.47
C GLY A 470 15.13 -0.34 -5.96
N LEU A 471 14.72 -1.46 -5.33
CA LEU A 471 14.57 -1.57 -3.87
C LEU A 471 15.78 -2.32 -3.25
N TRP A 472 16.23 -3.37 -3.93
CA TRP A 472 17.36 -4.25 -3.51
C TRP A 472 18.70 -3.82 -4.10
#